data_c78707dd68aec951ff82e7d08f6af800
#
_entry.id   c78707dd68aec951ff82e7d08f6af800
#
_cell.length_a   1.000
_cell.length_b   1.000
_cell.length_c   1.000
_cell.angle_alpha   90.00
_cell.angle_beta   90.00
_cell.angle_gamma   90.00
#
_symmetry.space_group_name_H-M   'P 1'
#
loop_
_entity.id
_entity.type
_entity.pdbx_description
1 polymer ?
#
loop_
_entity_poly.entity_id
_entity_poly.type
_entity_poly.pdbx_seq_one_letter_code
_entity_poly.pdbx_strand_id
1 'polypeptide(L)'
;ALEYFSKIKEKSINESLHIFLDSIIKKINSFSVLKEWNEVYPSNLVVAKYYGRKLLKEYLDEETLKEIKNLLEFVPKNQLFQSEKNAFNIAILLPFMYSSIENNYFIRNNSFILDLYAGINYAFKNFEGNKTNIIINSFDTKRDPDVVREIINSGDLSDIDLIIGPLYGKPIEIIKQFCLENKVLMINPLSNN
;
A
#
# COMPACT_ATOMS: atom_id res chain seq x y z
N ALA A 1 -11.31 7.22 -28.61
CA ALA A 1 -9.86 7.04 -28.43
C ALA A 1 -9.49 5.55 -28.46
N LEU A 2 -10.04 4.71 -27.58
CA LEU A 2 -9.73 3.26 -27.50
C LEU A 2 -10.03 2.51 -28.81
N GLU A 3 -11.13 2.85 -29.51
CA GLU A 3 -11.49 2.25 -30.78
C GLU A 3 -10.47 2.58 -31.90
N TYR A 4 -9.97 3.80 -31.95
CA TYR A 4 -8.92 4.19 -32.89
C TYR A 4 -7.58 3.54 -32.55
N PHE A 5 -7.28 3.40 -31.25
CA PHE A 5 -6.06 2.76 -30.79
C PHE A 5 -5.92 1.30 -31.28
N SER A 6 -7.01 0.53 -31.24
CA SER A 6 -7.01 -0.87 -31.70
C SER A 6 -6.74 -1.03 -33.22
N LYS A 7 -6.89 0.03 -33.97
CA LYS A 7 -6.70 0.04 -35.45
C LYS A 7 -5.29 0.46 -35.90
N ILE A 8 -4.46 1.00 -34.98
CA ILE A 8 -3.13 1.53 -35.35
C ILE A 8 -2.08 0.43 -35.26
N LYS A 9 -1.36 0.23 -36.36
CA LYS A 9 -0.32 -0.81 -36.49
C LYS A 9 1.12 -0.28 -36.42
N GLU A 10 1.34 1.03 -36.48
CA GLU A 10 2.68 1.62 -36.38
C GLU A 10 3.19 1.67 -34.94
N LYS A 11 4.38 1.10 -34.69
CA LYS A 11 4.96 0.94 -33.38
C LYS A 11 5.24 2.25 -32.63
N SER A 12 5.76 3.27 -33.33
CA SER A 12 6.08 4.57 -32.73
C SER A 12 4.85 5.37 -32.31
N ILE A 13 3.80 5.32 -33.09
CA ILE A 13 2.50 5.95 -32.81
C ILE A 13 1.82 5.21 -31.65
N ASN A 14 1.97 3.90 -31.61
CA ASN A 14 1.43 3.05 -30.54
C ASN A 14 2.01 3.42 -29.17
N GLU A 15 3.32 3.63 -29.06
CA GLU A 15 3.96 4.03 -27.80
C GLU A 15 3.46 5.39 -27.28
N SER A 16 3.37 6.38 -28.16
CA SER A 16 2.84 7.72 -27.82
C SER A 16 1.38 7.66 -27.38
N LEU A 17 0.56 6.83 -28.04
CA LEU A 17 -0.84 6.62 -27.68
C LEU A 17 -1.00 5.85 -26.38
N HIS A 18 -0.11 4.90 -26.08
CA HIS A 18 -0.08 4.22 -24.78
C HIS A 18 0.16 5.20 -23.63
N ILE A 19 1.13 6.10 -23.78
CA ILE A 19 1.42 7.15 -22.79
C ILE A 19 0.21 8.07 -22.61
N PHE A 20 -0.41 8.49 -23.72
CA PHE A 20 -1.60 9.35 -23.69
C PHE A 20 -2.79 8.67 -23.00
N LEU A 21 -3.10 7.42 -23.38
CA LEU A 21 -4.16 6.63 -22.74
C LEU A 21 -3.89 6.40 -21.26
N ASP A 22 -2.64 6.07 -20.89
CA ASP A 22 -2.22 5.92 -19.50
C ASP A 22 -2.53 7.18 -18.69
N SER A 23 -2.21 8.35 -19.24
CA SER A 23 -2.46 9.64 -18.58
C SER A 23 -3.94 9.97 -18.36
N ILE A 24 -4.83 9.47 -19.25
CA ILE A 24 -6.28 9.65 -19.14
C ILE A 24 -6.89 8.61 -18.21
N ILE A 25 -6.58 7.33 -18.43
CA ILE A 25 -7.20 6.22 -17.69
C ILE A 25 -6.79 6.25 -16.22
N LYS A 26 -5.57 6.71 -15.91
CA LYS A 26 -5.09 6.96 -14.55
C LYS A 26 -6.02 7.83 -13.71
N LYS A 27 -6.71 8.79 -14.35
CA LYS A 27 -7.64 9.72 -13.68
C LYS A 27 -9.03 9.10 -13.44
N ILE A 28 -9.31 7.92 -13.99
CA ILE A 28 -10.60 7.26 -13.86
C ILE A 28 -10.63 6.45 -12.59
N ASN A 29 -11.41 6.91 -11.62
CA ASN A 29 -11.59 6.23 -10.33
C ASN A 29 -12.78 5.26 -10.30
N SER A 30 -13.64 5.25 -11.32
CA SER A 30 -14.82 4.39 -11.36
C SER A 30 -14.47 2.97 -11.76
N PHE A 31 -14.72 2.01 -10.86
CA PHE A 31 -14.54 0.59 -11.11
C PHE A 31 -15.45 0.09 -12.25
N SER A 32 -16.72 0.49 -12.25
CA SER A 32 -17.70 0.08 -13.26
C SER A 32 -17.30 0.50 -14.68
N VAL A 33 -16.76 1.72 -14.83
CA VAL A 33 -16.26 2.21 -16.13
C VAL A 33 -15.06 1.40 -16.61
N LEU A 34 -14.11 1.10 -15.72
CA LEU A 34 -12.95 0.30 -16.07
C LEU A 34 -13.32 -1.15 -16.41
N LYS A 35 -14.32 -1.72 -15.71
CA LYS A 35 -14.87 -3.05 -16.01
C LYS A 35 -15.49 -3.09 -17.40
N GLU A 36 -16.39 -2.18 -17.71
CA GLU A 36 -17.03 -2.05 -19.01
C GLU A 36 -16.00 -1.89 -20.13
N TRP A 37 -14.98 -1.07 -19.93
CA TRP A 37 -13.93 -0.88 -20.94
C TRP A 37 -13.07 -2.14 -21.10
N ASN A 38 -12.82 -2.91 -20.06
CA ASN A 38 -12.10 -4.16 -20.18
C ASN A 38 -12.91 -5.23 -20.92
N GLU A 39 -14.22 -5.25 -20.75
CA GLU A 39 -15.12 -6.14 -21.50
C GLU A 39 -15.13 -5.80 -23.01
N VAL A 40 -15.16 -4.49 -23.35
CA VAL A 40 -15.17 -4.02 -24.73
C VAL A 40 -13.78 -4.14 -25.39
N TYR A 41 -12.71 -3.94 -24.64
CA TYR A 41 -11.32 -3.93 -25.13
C TYR A 41 -10.41 -4.88 -24.34
N PRO A 42 -10.69 -6.19 -24.31
CA PRO A 42 -10.01 -7.16 -23.41
C PRO A 42 -8.51 -7.29 -23.66
N SER A 43 -8.02 -6.95 -24.87
CA SER A 43 -6.60 -7.01 -25.23
C SER A 43 -5.87 -5.67 -25.05
N ASN A 44 -6.52 -4.64 -24.51
CA ASN A 44 -5.87 -3.36 -24.28
C ASN A 44 -5.12 -3.37 -22.95
N LEU A 45 -3.78 -3.42 -23.03
CA LEU A 45 -2.90 -3.50 -21.85
C LEU A 45 -3.09 -2.35 -20.84
N VAL A 46 -3.42 -1.14 -21.30
CA VAL A 46 -3.59 0.02 -20.42
C VAL A 46 -4.88 -0.13 -19.61
N VAL A 47 -5.98 -0.47 -20.28
CA VAL A 47 -7.27 -0.71 -19.62
C VAL A 47 -7.15 -1.87 -18.64
N ALA A 48 -6.62 -3.00 -19.08
CA ALA A 48 -6.43 -4.20 -18.27
C ALA A 48 -5.56 -3.95 -17.02
N LYS A 49 -4.49 -3.16 -17.17
CA LYS A 49 -3.62 -2.74 -16.06
C LYS A 49 -4.39 -1.99 -14.98
N TYR A 50 -5.15 -0.96 -15.34
CA TYR A 50 -5.89 -0.14 -14.38
C TYR A 50 -7.08 -0.86 -13.79
N TYR A 51 -7.79 -1.65 -14.60
CA TYR A 51 -8.86 -2.51 -14.14
C TYR A 51 -8.36 -3.56 -13.14
N GLY A 52 -7.30 -4.27 -13.45
CA GLY A 52 -6.70 -5.27 -12.57
C GLY A 52 -6.21 -4.68 -11.24
N ARG A 53 -5.64 -3.46 -11.27
CA ARG A 53 -5.27 -2.73 -10.04
C ARG A 53 -6.47 -2.39 -9.16
N LYS A 54 -7.61 -2.08 -9.77
CA LYS A 54 -8.86 -1.86 -9.02
C LYS A 54 -9.41 -3.15 -8.45
N LEU A 55 -9.42 -4.24 -9.23
CA LEU A 55 -9.80 -5.57 -8.75
C LEU A 55 -9.01 -6.00 -7.51
N LEU A 56 -7.69 -5.77 -7.50
CA LEU A 56 -6.82 -6.09 -6.37
C LEU A 56 -7.15 -5.31 -5.10
N LYS A 57 -7.83 -4.15 -5.23
CA LYS A 57 -8.28 -3.32 -4.10
C LYS A 57 -9.71 -3.64 -3.66
N GLU A 58 -10.46 -4.38 -4.46
CA GLU A 58 -11.82 -4.83 -4.15
C GLU A 58 -11.81 -6.16 -3.35
N TYR A 59 -12.96 -6.81 -3.22
CA TYR A 59 -13.06 -8.08 -2.51
C TYR A 59 -12.34 -9.19 -3.28
N LEU A 60 -11.49 -9.96 -2.57
CA LEU A 60 -10.81 -11.13 -3.12
C LEU A 60 -11.69 -12.38 -2.96
N ASP A 61 -12.81 -12.43 -3.66
CA ASP A 61 -13.60 -13.66 -3.83
C ASP A 61 -13.03 -14.56 -4.94
N GLU A 62 -13.57 -15.78 -5.08
CA GLU A 62 -13.09 -16.74 -6.08
C GLU A 62 -13.24 -16.25 -7.52
N GLU A 63 -14.28 -15.47 -7.80
CA GLU A 63 -14.55 -14.92 -9.12
C GLU A 63 -13.53 -13.85 -9.47
N THR A 64 -13.28 -12.92 -8.55
CA THR A 64 -12.27 -11.87 -8.67
C THR A 64 -10.86 -12.45 -8.82
N LEU A 65 -10.51 -13.50 -8.06
CA LEU A 65 -9.22 -14.18 -8.19
C LEU A 65 -9.05 -14.84 -9.56
N LYS A 66 -10.11 -15.44 -10.12
CA LYS A 66 -10.09 -16.02 -11.47
C LYS A 66 -9.88 -14.94 -12.53
N GLU A 67 -10.54 -13.79 -12.38
CA GLU A 67 -10.41 -12.67 -13.29
C GLU A 67 -9.00 -12.05 -13.25
N ILE A 68 -8.43 -11.87 -12.06
CA ILE A 68 -7.03 -11.45 -11.89
C ILE A 68 -6.07 -12.43 -12.57
N LYS A 69 -6.31 -13.74 -12.43
CA LYS A 69 -5.50 -14.77 -13.08
C LYS A 69 -5.54 -14.64 -14.60
N ASN A 70 -6.71 -14.43 -15.18
CA ASN A 70 -6.86 -14.21 -16.62
C ASN A 70 -6.12 -12.93 -17.08
N LEU A 71 -6.17 -11.86 -16.30
CA LEU A 71 -5.42 -10.63 -16.59
C LEU A 71 -3.90 -10.85 -16.55
N LEU A 72 -3.42 -11.71 -15.66
CA LEU A 72 -1.98 -12.04 -15.55
C LEU A 72 -1.43 -12.84 -16.73
N GLU A 73 -2.27 -13.42 -17.57
CA GLU A 73 -1.82 -14.13 -18.79
C GLU A 73 -1.22 -13.15 -19.83
N PHE A 74 -1.67 -11.90 -19.85
CA PHE A 74 -1.19 -10.91 -20.83
C PHE A 74 -0.69 -9.60 -20.19
N VAL A 75 -1.06 -9.27 -18.96
CA VAL A 75 -0.51 -8.13 -18.23
C VAL A 75 0.67 -8.58 -17.38
N PRO A 76 1.89 -8.06 -17.59
CA PRO A 76 3.03 -8.39 -16.75
C PRO A 76 2.77 -8.09 -15.27
N LYS A 77 3.16 -9.01 -14.37
CA LYS A 77 2.96 -8.86 -12.92
C LYS A 77 3.42 -7.52 -12.38
N ASN A 78 4.59 -7.05 -12.79
CA ASN A 78 5.15 -5.76 -12.38
C ASN A 78 4.31 -4.56 -12.82
N GLN A 79 3.50 -4.69 -13.88
CA GLN A 79 2.58 -3.63 -14.29
C GLN A 79 1.25 -3.69 -13.55
N LEU A 80 0.77 -4.88 -13.20
CA LEU A 80 -0.48 -5.04 -12.46
C LEU A 80 -0.32 -4.63 -10.98
N PHE A 81 0.80 -4.99 -10.38
CA PHE A 81 1.10 -4.73 -8.96
C PHE A 81 1.91 -3.45 -8.73
N GLN A 82 2.23 -2.68 -9.77
CA GLN A 82 2.89 -1.40 -9.57
C GLN A 82 1.98 -0.45 -8.79
N SER A 83 2.47 0.00 -7.65
CA SER A 83 1.92 1.17 -6.99
C SER A 83 2.15 2.39 -7.88
N GLU A 84 1.10 3.19 -8.14
CA GLU A 84 1.23 4.48 -8.83
C GLU A 84 1.86 5.55 -7.96
N LYS A 85 2.07 5.24 -6.68
CA LYS A 85 2.72 6.14 -5.73
C LYS A 85 4.21 6.16 -6.01
N ASN A 86 4.77 7.37 -6.14
CA ASN A 86 6.21 7.59 -6.22
C ASN A 86 6.94 7.28 -4.89
N ALA A 87 6.18 7.08 -3.81
CA ALA A 87 6.66 6.74 -2.49
C ALA A 87 5.71 5.74 -1.82
N PHE A 88 6.27 4.84 -1.02
CA PHE A 88 5.54 3.91 -0.17
C PHE A 88 5.65 4.40 1.28
N ASN A 89 4.53 4.77 1.87
CA ASN A 89 4.48 5.38 3.19
C ASN A 89 4.25 4.30 4.25
N ILE A 90 5.17 4.21 5.20
CA ILE A 90 5.11 3.24 6.29
C ILE A 90 4.99 3.98 7.62
N ALA A 91 4.02 3.61 8.44
CA ALA A 91 3.93 4.05 9.82
C ALA A 91 4.46 2.97 10.77
N ILE A 92 5.39 3.35 11.63
CA ILE A 92 5.90 2.49 12.70
C ILE A 92 5.28 2.97 14.02
N LEU A 93 4.37 2.18 14.58
CA LEU A 93 3.67 2.46 15.83
C LEU A 93 4.24 1.60 16.95
N LEU A 94 5.21 2.14 17.69
CA LEU A 94 5.89 1.43 18.76
C LEU A 94 5.81 2.21 20.07
N PRO A 95 5.85 1.53 21.24
CA PRO A 95 5.84 2.20 22.53
C PRO A 95 7.25 2.67 22.92
N PHE A 96 7.73 3.71 22.24
CA PHE A 96 9.07 4.25 22.45
C PHE A 96 9.27 4.86 23.84
N MET A 97 8.20 5.38 24.44
CA MET A 97 8.24 6.03 25.77
C MET A 97 9.21 7.21 25.82
N TYR A 98 9.22 8.06 24.79
CA TYR A 98 10.18 9.18 24.64
C TYR A 98 10.27 10.07 25.89
N SER A 99 9.15 10.36 26.53
CA SER A 99 9.11 11.18 27.75
C SER A 99 9.82 10.55 28.96
N SER A 100 10.17 9.29 28.87
CA SER A 100 10.78 8.51 29.97
C SER A 100 12.23 8.11 29.67
N ILE A 101 12.78 8.51 28.52
CA ILE A 101 14.14 8.14 28.07
C ILE A 101 15.24 8.70 29.00
N GLU A 102 14.99 9.81 29.69
CA GLU A 102 15.95 10.38 30.62
C GLU A 102 16.25 9.47 31.82
N ASN A 103 15.43 8.45 32.05
CA ASN A 103 15.61 7.51 33.13
C ASN A 103 16.26 6.20 32.63
N ASN A 104 17.49 5.91 33.05
CA ASN A 104 18.26 4.71 32.68
C ASN A 104 17.50 3.37 32.90
N TYR A 105 16.56 3.33 33.82
CA TYR A 105 15.70 2.18 34.05
C TYR A 105 14.77 1.89 32.85
N PHE A 106 14.20 2.92 32.25
CA PHE A 106 13.34 2.77 31.07
C PHE A 106 14.11 2.36 29.82
N ILE A 107 15.34 2.83 29.64
CA ILE A 107 16.18 2.45 28.49
C ILE A 107 16.42 0.93 28.53
N ARG A 108 16.76 0.36 29.67
CA ARG A 108 16.98 -1.09 29.83
C ARG A 108 15.73 -1.91 29.55
N ASN A 109 14.58 -1.47 30.06
CA ASN A 109 13.32 -2.19 29.88
C ASN A 109 12.71 -2.02 28.48
N ASN A 110 13.16 -1.02 27.72
CA ASN A 110 12.66 -0.72 26.37
C ASN A 110 13.68 -1.04 25.27
N SER A 111 14.82 -1.68 25.61
CA SER A 111 15.88 -2.01 24.65
C SER A 111 15.35 -2.83 23.48
N PHE A 112 14.47 -3.80 23.74
CA PHE A 112 13.83 -4.59 22.68
C PHE A 112 13.10 -3.73 21.65
N ILE A 113 12.40 -2.68 22.07
CA ILE A 113 11.66 -1.76 21.17
C ILE A 113 12.66 -0.98 20.30
N LEU A 114 13.74 -0.51 20.89
CA LEU A 114 14.80 0.22 20.18
C LEU A 114 15.54 -0.69 19.20
N ASP A 115 15.84 -1.92 19.60
CA ASP A 115 16.50 -2.92 18.75
C ASP A 115 15.60 -3.33 17.58
N LEU A 116 14.31 -3.54 17.84
CA LEU A 116 13.30 -3.81 16.79
C LEU A 116 13.23 -2.64 15.80
N TYR A 117 13.14 -1.42 16.30
CA TYR A 117 13.12 -0.22 15.45
C TYR A 117 14.39 -0.06 14.63
N ALA A 118 15.55 -0.29 15.24
CA ALA A 118 16.83 -0.27 14.55
C ALA A 118 16.91 -1.33 13.44
N GLY A 119 16.42 -2.55 13.71
CA GLY A 119 16.34 -3.63 12.73
C GLY A 119 15.43 -3.30 11.56
N ILE A 120 14.25 -2.72 11.83
CA ILE A 120 13.31 -2.26 10.80
C ILE A 120 13.98 -1.20 9.91
N ASN A 121 14.58 -0.16 10.51
CA ASN A 121 15.27 0.89 9.76
C ASN A 121 16.45 0.34 8.93
N TYR A 122 17.21 -0.61 9.49
CA TYR A 122 18.29 -1.26 8.77
C TYR A 122 17.78 -2.02 7.54
N ALA A 123 16.70 -2.78 7.70
CA ALA A 123 16.08 -3.51 6.60
C ALA A 123 15.62 -2.59 5.47
N PHE A 124 14.95 -1.48 5.79
CA PHE A 124 14.48 -0.52 4.78
C PHE A 124 15.62 0.26 4.12
N LYS A 125 16.69 0.63 4.84
CA LYS A 125 17.86 1.28 4.26
C LYS A 125 18.62 0.39 3.26
N ASN A 126 18.58 -0.93 3.47
CA ASN A 126 19.24 -1.90 2.62
C ASN A 126 18.28 -2.59 1.63
N PHE A 127 17.05 -2.11 1.55
CA PHE A 127 16.08 -2.65 0.60
C PHE A 127 16.41 -2.18 -0.83
N GLU A 128 16.99 -3.07 -1.62
CA GLU A 128 17.29 -2.85 -3.04
C GLU A 128 16.06 -3.13 -3.93
N GLY A 129 14.88 -2.67 -3.53
CA GLY A 129 13.66 -2.79 -4.31
C GLY A 129 13.54 -1.69 -5.37
N ASN A 130 13.04 -2.04 -6.54
CA ASN A 130 12.79 -1.18 -7.70
C ASN A 130 12.42 0.27 -7.33
N LYS A 131 13.38 1.20 -7.38
CA LYS A 131 13.21 2.68 -7.45
C LYS A 131 12.03 3.31 -6.67
N THR A 132 11.40 2.58 -5.76
CA THR A 132 10.29 3.07 -4.94
C THR A 132 10.87 3.75 -3.71
N ASN A 133 10.62 5.03 -3.55
CA ASN A 133 10.98 5.74 -2.34
C ASN A 133 10.17 5.19 -1.17
N ILE A 134 10.83 4.80 -0.09
CA ILE A 134 10.17 4.40 1.16
C ILE A 134 10.26 5.58 2.12
N ILE A 135 9.12 6.04 2.61
CA ILE A 135 9.01 7.07 3.63
C ILE A 135 8.55 6.41 4.92
N ILE A 136 9.31 6.60 5.99
CA ILE A 136 9.01 6.01 7.30
C ILE A 136 8.62 7.12 8.27
N ASN A 137 7.42 7.01 8.83
CA ASN A 137 6.92 7.85 9.90
C ASN A 137 6.83 7.03 11.19
N SER A 138 7.41 7.53 12.29
CA SER A 138 7.46 6.80 13.56
C SER A 138 6.63 7.51 14.62
N PHE A 139 5.76 6.76 15.30
CA PHE A 139 4.82 7.27 16.30
C PHE A 139 5.02 6.53 17.64
N ASP A 140 5.12 7.29 18.72
CA ASP A 140 5.17 6.73 20.07
C ASP A 140 3.76 6.44 20.58
N THR A 141 3.40 5.16 20.67
CA THR A 141 2.08 4.74 21.17
C THR A 141 1.96 4.82 22.68
N LYS A 142 3.04 4.97 23.42
CA LYS A 142 3.12 4.98 24.89
C LYS A 142 2.38 3.82 25.57
N ARG A 143 2.04 2.76 24.84
CA ARG A 143 1.13 1.66 25.23
C ARG A 143 -0.27 2.15 25.61
N ASP A 144 -0.63 3.35 25.20
CA ASP A 144 -1.86 4.02 25.58
C ASP A 144 -2.85 4.02 24.42
N PRO A 145 -4.07 3.46 24.60
CA PRO A 145 -5.11 3.48 23.61
C PRO A 145 -5.56 4.89 23.21
N ASP A 146 -5.53 5.85 24.12
CA ASP A 146 -5.98 7.21 23.84
C ASP A 146 -4.96 7.96 22.97
N VAL A 147 -3.66 7.75 23.21
CA VAL A 147 -2.60 8.25 22.32
C VAL A 147 -2.75 7.70 20.90
N VAL A 148 -3.09 6.41 20.77
CA VAL A 148 -3.34 5.82 19.44
C VAL A 148 -4.56 6.44 18.75
N ARG A 149 -5.63 6.74 19.48
CA ARG A 149 -6.79 7.48 18.92
C ARG A 149 -6.41 8.89 18.49
N GLU A 150 -5.56 9.59 19.26
CA GLU A 150 -5.05 10.91 18.89
C GLU A 150 -4.25 10.84 17.59
N ILE A 151 -3.37 9.85 17.40
CA ILE A 151 -2.60 9.64 16.17
C ILE A 151 -3.54 9.39 14.97
N ILE A 152 -4.60 8.61 15.14
CA ILE A 152 -5.60 8.41 14.08
C ILE A 152 -6.34 9.72 13.76
N ASN A 153 -6.77 10.44 14.79
CA ASN A 153 -7.57 11.67 14.64
C ASN A 153 -6.75 12.86 14.12
N SER A 154 -5.43 12.85 14.27
CA SER A 154 -4.55 13.89 13.68
C SER A 154 -4.54 13.84 12.16
N GLY A 155 -4.92 12.71 11.55
CA GLY A 155 -4.85 12.50 10.11
C GLY A 155 -3.47 12.06 9.61
N ASP A 156 -2.50 11.89 10.48
CA ASP A 156 -1.12 11.50 10.11
C ASP A 156 -1.04 10.10 9.46
N LEU A 157 -2.09 9.29 9.62
CA LEU A 157 -2.20 7.97 9.01
C LEU A 157 -2.99 7.93 7.69
N SER A 158 -3.44 9.06 7.16
CA SER A 158 -4.33 9.12 5.98
C SER A 158 -3.70 8.56 4.70
N ASP A 159 -2.39 8.74 4.52
CA ASP A 159 -1.66 8.33 3.31
C ASP A 159 -0.73 7.12 3.54
N ILE A 160 -0.93 6.40 4.63
CA ILE A 160 -0.10 5.24 4.99
C ILE A 160 -0.52 4.00 4.19
N ASP A 161 0.47 3.28 3.67
CA ASP A 161 0.30 2.03 2.93
C ASP A 161 0.47 0.80 3.82
N LEU A 162 1.33 0.91 4.85
CA LEU A 162 1.65 -0.16 5.77
C LEU A 162 1.84 0.37 7.19
N ILE A 163 1.23 -0.29 8.15
CA ILE A 163 1.46 -0.04 9.58
C ILE A 163 2.23 -1.21 10.18
N ILE A 164 3.36 -0.92 10.84
CA ILE A 164 4.13 -1.89 11.64
C ILE A 164 3.89 -1.60 13.13
N GLY A 165 3.31 -2.55 13.84
CA GLY A 165 2.79 -2.37 15.21
C GLY A 165 1.30 -1.96 15.21
N PRO A 166 0.75 -1.54 16.35
CA PRO A 166 1.35 -1.61 17.70
C PRO A 166 1.57 -3.05 18.18
N LEU A 167 2.40 -3.22 19.22
CA LEU A 167 2.83 -4.55 19.66
C LEU A 167 1.91 -5.19 20.72
N TYR A 168 1.24 -4.40 21.53
CA TYR A 168 0.57 -4.88 22.74
C TYR A 168 -0.83 -4.30 22.95
N GLY A 169 -1.72 -5.11 23.49
CA GLY A 169 -2.95 -4.71 24.18
C GLY A 169 -4.01 -4.03 23.30
N LYS A 170 -4.81 -3.17 23.92
CA LYS A 170 -5.90 -2.44 23.28
C LYS A 170 -5.49 -1.58 22.07
N PRO A 171 -4.32 -0.94 21.99
CA PRO A 171 -3.80 -0.29 20.79
C PRO A 171 -3.89 -1.14 19.51
N ILE A 172 -3.65 -2.45 19.61
CA ILE A 172 -3.74 -3.37 18.46
C ILE A 172 -5.15 -3.37 17.88
N GLU A 173 -6.17 -3.50 18.71
CA GLU A 173 -7.57 -3.57 18.25
C GLU A 173 -8.01 -2.28 17.58
N ILE A 174 -7.58 -1.13 18.11
CA ILE A 174 -7.89 0.18 17.55
C ILE A 174 -7.28 0.34 16.16
N ILE A 175 -5.99 0.03 16.01
CA ILE A 175 -5.30 0.12 14.71
C ILE A 175 -5.82 -0.93 13.74
N LYS A 176 -6.13 -2.15 14.20
CA LYS A 176 -6.73 -3.20 13.37
C LYS A 176 -8.06 -2.73 12.76
N GLN A 177 -8.93 -2.09 13.56
CA GLN A 177 -10.17 -1.52 13.06
C GLN A 177 -9.89 -0.42 12.03
N PHE A 178 -9.02 0.53 12.33
CA PHE A 178 -8.61 1.57 11.39
C PHE A 178 -8.09 0.99 10.07
N CYS A 179 -7.24 -0.04 10.13
CA CYS A 179 -6.67 -0.69 8.94
C CYS A 179 -7.76 -1.36 8.08
N LEU A 180 -8.74 -2.02 8.70
CA LEU A 180 -9.87 -2.63 8.00
C LEU A 180 -10.73 -1.58 7.28
N GLU A 181 -11.04 -0.47 7.96
CA GLU A 181 -11.87 0.61 7.42
C GLU A 181 -11.18 1.35 6.27
N ASN A 182 -9.86 1.53 6.36
CA ASN A 182 -9.06 2.30 5.40
C ASN A 182 -8.29 1.44 4.39
N LYS A 183 -8.44 0.10 4.43
CA LYS A 183 -7.75 -0.87 3.56
C LYS A 183 -6.22 -0.72 3.62
N VAL A 184 -5.67 -0.47 4.82
CA VAL A 184 -4.24 -0.37 5.09
C VAL A 184 -3.71 -1.72 5.57
N LEU A 185 -2.53 -2.12 5.11
CA LEU A 185 -1.87 -3.33 5.61
C LEU A 185 -1.34 -3.11 7.03
N MET A 186 -1.45 -4.14 7.89
CA MET A 186 -0.90 -4.12 9.24
C MET A 186 -0.02 -5.34 9.48
N ILE A 187 1.15 -5.11 10.07
CA ILE A 187 2.05 -6.15 10.56
C ILE A 187 2.28 -5.96 12.06
N ASN A 188 1.96 -6.99 12.85
CA ASN A 188 2.40 -7.06 14.23
C ASN A 188 3.58 -8.06 14.33
N PRO A 189 4.83 -7.60 14.55
CA PRO A 189 6.00 -8.48 14.59
C PRO A 189 5.99 -9.52 15.71
N LEU A 190 5.13 -9.36 16.72
CA LEU A 190 4.99 -10.29 17.85
C LEU A 190 3.79 -11.21 17.71
N SER A 191 3.00 -11.11 16.65
CA SER A 191 1.87 -12.01 16.42
C SER A 191 2.33 -13.31 15.77
N ASN A 192 1.82 -14.42 16.27
CA ASN A 192 2.04 -15.75 15.70
C ASN A 192 0.89 -16.20 14.77
N ASN A 193 -0.01 -15.27 14.41
CA ASN A 193 -1.17 -15.54 13.55
C ASN A 193 -0.92 -15.01 12.14
#